data_decf43e1df19a316ef7e9fab1e371075
#
_entry.id   decf43e1df19a316ef7e9fab1e371075
#
_cell.length_a   1.000
_cell.length_b   1.000
_cell.length_c   1.000
_cell.angle_alpha   90.00
_cell.angle_beta   90.00
_cell.angle_gamma   90.00
#
_symmetry.space_group_name_H-M   'P 1'
#
loop_
_entity.id
_entity.type
_entity.pdbx_description
1 polymer ?
#
loop_
_entity_poly.entity_id
_entity_poly.type
_entity_poly.pdbx_seq_one_letter_code
_entity_poly.pdbx_strand_id
1 'polypeptide(L)'
;MIKCTYCGNNAELVTGERIYPHRPDLYALSFWLCAPCDAYVGCHKKGANVPAIGESDGTLPLGSLANAELRMWRQAAHSVLDPIWKSKQMGRRDVYRKLAKHLGIRYRLCHISLFGINRCQKAIEFLKKEFPSSY
;
A
#
# COMPACT_ATOMS: atom_id res chain seq x y z
N MET A 1 -16.27 -9.37 -4.92
CA MET A 1 -15.54 -10.19 -3.91
C MET A 1 -14.06 -10.14 -4.19
N ILE A 2 -13.25 -9.95 -3.15
CA ILE A 2 -11.80 -9.80 -3.29
C ILE A 2 -11.14 -11.17 -3.17
N LYS A 3 -10.25 -11.49 -4.11
CA LYS A 3 -9.53 -12.76 -4.12
C LYS A 3 -8.09 -12.59 -3.67
N CYS A 4 -7.57 -13.59 -2.97
CA CYS A 4 -6.16 -13.66 -2.63
C CYS A 4 -5.34 -13.97 -3.87
N THR A 5 -4.31 -13.16 -4.14
CA THR A 5 -3.44 -13.35 -5.31
C THR A 5 -2.49 -14.54 -5.14
N TYR A 6 -2.32 -15.05 -3.92
CA TYR A 6 -1.40 -16.17 -3.65
C TYR A 6 -2.06 -17.53 -3.83
N CYS A 7 -3.33 -17.67 -3.44
CA CYS A 7 -4.01 -18.97 -3.51
C CYS A 7 -5.30 -18.96 -4.35
N GLY A 8 -5.76 -17.81 -4.78
CA GLY A 8 -6.97 -17.67 -5.60
C GLY A 8 -8.28 -17.79 -4.85
N ASN A 9 -8.27 -18.10 -3.55
CA ASN A 9 -9.48 -18.19 -2.74
C ASN A 9 -10.02 -16.81 -2.39
N ASN A 10 -11.29 -16.73 -2.04
CA ASN A 10 -11.90 -15.48 -1.61
C ASN A 10 -11.32 -15.02 -0.28
N ALA A 11 -10.97 -13.75 -0.21
CA ALA A 11 -10.57 -13.12 1.03
C ALA A 11 -11.81 -12.84 1.90
N GLU A 12 -11.60 -12.74 3.20
CA GLU A 12 -12.62 -12.46 4.19
C GLU A 12 -12.52 -11.01 4.64
N LEU A 13 -13.65 -10.32 4.74
CA LEU A 13 -13.68 -8.95 5.29
C LEU A 13 -13.70 -9.05 6.81
N VAL A 14 -12.67 -8.48 7.44
CA VAL A 14 -12.50 -8.52 8.90
C VAL A 14 -12.23 -7.13 9.44
N THR A 15 -12.32 -6.97 10.76
CA THR A 15 -11.99 -5.71 11.43
C THR A 15 -10.53 -5.70 11.89
N GLY A 16 -10.06 -4.52 12.31
CA GLY A 16 -8.71 -4.36 12.84
C GLY A 16 -8.44 -5.20 14.10
N GLU A 17 -9.50 -5.57 14.83
CA GLU A 17 -9.36 -6.46 15.99
C GLU A 17 -8.76 -7.81 15.60
N ARG A 18 -9.15 -8.35 14.43
CA ARG A 18 -8.63 -9.62 13.92
C ARG A 18 -7.16 -9.51 13.54
N ILE A 19 -6.77 -8.40 12.91
CA ILE A 19 -5.42 -8.19 12.39
C ILE A 19 -4.46 -7.73 13.49
N TYR A 20 -4.92 -6.80 14.32
CA TYR A 20 -4.11 -6.15 15.37
C TYR A 20 -4.82 -6.21 16.71
N PRO A 21 -4.95 -7.41 17.33
CA PRO A 21 -5.73 -7.55 18.57
C PRO A 21 -5.19 -6.74 19.75
N HIS A 22 -3.92 -6.34 19.68
CA HIS A 22 -3.27 -5.51 20.71
C HIS A 22 -3.33 -3.99 20.41
N ARG A 23 -4.07 -3.59 19.36
CA ARG A 23 -4.18 -2.20 18.95
C ARG A 23 -5.66 -1.78 18.87
N PRO A 24 -6.30 -1.48 20.02
CA PRO A 24 -7.72 -1.09 20.01
C PRO A 24 -8.03 0.14 19.15
N ASP A 25 -7.05 1.02 18.96
CA ASP A 25 -7.18 2.19 18.08
C ASP A 25 -7.45 1.83 16.62
N LEU A 26 -7.16 0.58 16.23
CA LEU A 26 -7.35 0.11 14.86
C LEU A 26 -8.58 -0.79 14.69
N TYR A 27 -9.32 -1.08 15.75
CA TYR A 27 -10.45 -2.02 15.72
C TYR A 27 -11.57 -1.58 14.76
N ALA A 28 -11.75 -0.29 14.56
CA ALA A 28 -12.79 0.23 13.68
C ALA A 28 -12.45 0.15 12.20
N LEU A 29 -11.20 -0.15 11.86
CA LEU A 29 -10.74 -0.28 10.48
C LEU A 29 -11.14 -1.63 9.91
N SER A 30 -11.34 -1.69 8.59
CA SER A 30 -11.68 -2.93 7.88
C SER A 30 -10.51 -3.39 7.04
N PHE A 31 -10.37 -4.71 6.91
CA PHE A 31 -9.30 -5.37 6.17
C PHE A 31 -9.86 -6.54 5.38
N TRP A 32 -9.26 -6.82 4.22
CA TRP A 32 -9.48 -8.06 3.50
C TRP A 32 -8.36 -9.02 3.86
N LEU A 33 -8.71 -10.21 4.33
CA LEU A 33 -7.77 -11.19 4.89
C LEU A 33 -7.91 -12.54 4.21
N CYS A 34 -6.77 -13.12 3.81
CA CYS A 34 -6.66 -14.54 3.52
C CYS A 34 -5.83 -15.18 4.64
N ALA A 35 -6.50 -15.80 5.61
CA ALA A 35 -5.83 -16.34 6.78
C ALA A 35 -4.79 -17.43 6.44
N PRO A 36 -5.09 -18.41 5.55
CA PRO A 36 -4.10 -19.43 5.19
C PRO A 36 -2.79 -18.87 4.62
N CYS A 37 -2.85 -17.75 3.88
CA CYS A 37 -1.68 -17.14 3.28
C CYS A 37 -1.04 -16.05 4.17
N ASP A 38 -1.67 -15.74 5.30
CA ASP A 38 -1.28 -14.58 6.12
C ASP A 38 -1.17 -13.31 5.28
N ALA A 39 -2.12 -13.14 4.36
CA ALA A 39 -2.14 -12.02 3.43
C ALA A 39 -3.33 -11.13 3.72
N TYR A 40 -3.09 -9.82 3.83
CA TYR A 40 -4.16 -8.87 4.06
C TYR A 40 -3.86 -7.50 3.45
N VAL A 41 -4.89 -6.67 3.37
CA VAL A 41 -4.80 -5.28 2.93
C VAL A 41 -5.90 -4.48 3.62
N GLY A 42 -5.59 -3.25 4.02
CA GLY A 42 -6.58 -2.34 4.59
C GLY A 42 -7.53 -1.80 3.54
N CYS A 43 -8.61 -1.19 4.00
CA CYS A 43 -9.62 -0.57 3.14
C CYS A 43 -9.54 0.95 3.18
N HIS A 44 -10.04 1.59 2.13
CA HIS A 44 -10.29 3.04 2.14
C HIS A 44 -11.33 3.35 3.21
N LYS A 45 -11.20 4.51 3.84
CA LYS A 45 -12.17 4.95 4.83
C LYS A 45 -13.54 5.17 4.18
N LYS A 46 -14.60 4.92 4.96
CA LYS A 46 -15.97 5.23 4.52
C LYS A 46 -16.06 6.71 4.16
N GLY A 47 -16.62 7.01 3.01
CA GLY A 47 -16.77 8.37 2.52
C GLY A 47 -15.57 8.89 1.72
N ALA A 48 -14.45 8.17 1.68
CA ALA A 48 -13.30 8.58 0.86
C ALA A 48 -13.64 8.50 -0.61
N ASN A 49 -13.23 9.51 -1.38
CA ASN A 49 -13.44 9.50 -2.83
C ASN A 49 -12.29 8.76 -3.49
N VAL A 50 -12.63 7.61 -4.11
CA VAL A 50 -11.66 6.76 -4.79
C VAL A 50 -11.73 7.03 -6.28
N PRO A 51 -10.64 7.49 -6.93
CA PRO A 51 -10.64 7.77 -8.36
C PRO A 51 -11.16 6.59 -9.20
N ALA A 52 -12.02 6.88 -10.18
CA ALA A 52 -12.63 5.93 -11.10
C ALA A 52 -13.65 4.96 -10.46
N ILE A 53 -13.79 4.96 -9.12
CA ILE A 53 -14.73 4.09 -8.42
C ILE A 53 -15.84 4.88 -7.76
N GLY A 54 -15.50 6.02 -7.14
CA GLY A 54 -16.43 6.86 -6.41
C GLY A 54 -16.24 6.79 -4.90
N GLU A 55 -17.31 7.08 -4.16
CA GLU A 55 -17.25 7.13 -2.72
C GLU A 55 -17.12 5.72 -2.10
N SER A 56 -16.18 5.57 -1.20
CA SER A 56 -15.94 4.30 -0.50
C SER A 56 -17.00 4.05 0.57
N ASP A 57 -17.49 2.82 0.65
CA ASP A 57 -18.38 2.38 1.73
C ASP A 57 -17.60 1.85 2.94
N GLY A 58 -16.27 1.91 2.91
CA GLY A 58 -15.40 1.39 3.96
C GLY A 58 -14.88 0.00 3.69
N THR A 59 -15.24 -0.61 2.56
CA THR A 59 -14.81 -1.98 2.20
C THR A 59 -13.95 -2.06 0.95
N LEU A 60 -13.67 -0.92 0.30
CA LEU A 60 -12.82 -0.92 -0.90
C LEU A 60 -11.36 -1.09 -0.49
N PRO A 61 -10.66 -2.12 -1.01
CA PRO A 61 -9.28 -2.36 -0.63
C PRO A 61 -8.35 -1.25 -1.14
N LEU A 62 -7.33 -0.92 -0.35
CA LEU A 62 -6.31 0.06 -0.72
C LEU A 62 -5.42 -0.44 -1.87
N GLY A 63 -5.31 -1.75 -2.02
CA GLY A 63 -4.50 -2.38 -3.06
C GLY A 63 -4.70 -3.89 -3.02
N SER A 64 -3.71 -4.64 -3.48
CA SER A 64 -3.76 -6.12 -3.41
C SER A 64 -3.37 -6.62 -2.03
N LEU A 65 -3.86 -7.80 -1.66
CA LEU A 65 -3.46 -8.46 -0.43
C LEU A 65 -1.95 -8.68 -0.44
N ALA A 66 -1.33 -8.52 0.71
CA ALA A 66 0.10 -8.70 0.87
C ALA A 66 0.38 -9.71 1.98
N ASN A 67 1.19 -10.75 1.68
CA ASN A 67 1.70 -11.64 2.71
C ASN A 67 2.80 -10.94 3.53
N ALA A 68 3.34 -11.62 4.54
CA ALA A 68 4.30 -11.01 5.46
C ALA A 68 5.53 -10.43 4.73
N GLU A 69 6.07 -11.15 3.75
CA GLU A 69 7.23 -10.68 2.99
C GLU A 69 6.90 -9.41 2.20
N LEU A 70 5.79 -9.41 1.46
CA LEU A 70 5.41 -8.25 0.67
C LEU A 70 5.09 -7.05 1.56
N ARG A 71 4.43 -7.27 2.71
CA ARG A 71 4.18 -6.18 3.67
C ARG A 71 5.48 -5.54 4.13
N MET A 72 6.51 -6.35 4.40
CA MET A 72 7.82 -5.85 4.78
C MET A 72 8.43 -4.97 3.67
N TRP A 73 8.36 -5.41 2.42
CA TRP A 73 8.89 -4.63 1.30
C TRP A 73 8.11 -3.33 1.07
N ARG A 74 6.79 -3.37 1.21
CA ARG A 74 5.97 -2.16 1.08
C ARG A 74 6.26 -1.16 2.22
N GLN A 75 6.46 -1.64 3.45
CA GLN A 75 6.88 -0.79 4.55
C GLN A 75 8.26 -0.19 4.30
N ALA A 76 9.20 -0.97 3.80
CA ALA A 76 10.53 -0.49 3.45
C ALA A 76 10.47 0.60 2.38
N ALA A 77 9.64 0.42 1.35
CA ALA A 77 9.47 1.41 0.31
C ALA A 77 8.89 2.72 0.86
N HIS A 78 7.88 2.65 1.72
CA HIS A 78 7.33 3.83 2.38
C HIS A 78 8.36 4.53 3.26
N SER A 79 9.19 3.78 3.99
CA SER A 79 10.20 4.37 4.87
C SER A 79 11.27 5.15 4.10
N VAL A 80 11.47 4.81 2.82
CA VAL A 80 12.40 5.54 1.95
C VAL A 80 11.70 6.72 1.27
N LEU A 81 10.46 6.54 0.82
CA LEU A 81 9.73 7.55 0.05
C LEU A 81 9.18 8.67 0.93
N ASP A 82 8.53 8.33 2.03
CA ASP A 82 7.78 9.30 2.82
C ASP A 82 8.64 10.43 3.40
N PRO A 83 9.87 10.20 3.89
CA PRO A 83 10.73 11.29 4.36
C PRO A 83 11.00 12.36 3.31
N ILE A 84 11.02 12.00 2.03
CA ILE A 84 11.29 12.92 0.93
C ILE A 84 10.24 14.03 0.87
N TRP A 85 8.94 13.66 0.91
CA TRP A 85 7.88 14.65 0.86
C TRP A 85 7.56 15.24 2.25
N LYS A 86 7.77 14.49 3.32
CA LYS A 86 7.60 15.01 4.69
C LYS A 86 8.63 16.07 5.02
N SER A 87 9.86 15.94 4.53
CA SER A 87 10.91 16.95 4.71
C SER A 87 10.79 18.11 3.72
N LYS A 88 9.81 18.05 2.82
CA LYS A 88 9.56 19.08 1.78
C LYS A 88 10.69 19.21 0.76
N GLN A 89 11.53 18.19 0.61
CA GLN A 89 12.54 18.12 -0.44
C GLN A 89 11.88 18.18 -1.82
N MET A 90 10.74 17.48 -1.93
CA MET A 90 9.91 17.47 -3.13
C MET A 90 8.46 17.19 -2.72
N GLY A 91 7.49 17.78 -3.43
CA GLY A 91 6.08 17.51 -3.16
C GLY A 91 5.74 16.02 -3.34
N ARG A 92 4.81 15.51 -2.55
CA ARG A 92 4.42 14.11 -2.59
C ARG A 92 4.02 13.67 -4.00
N ARG A 93 3.20 14.47 -4.69
CA ARG A 93 2.77 14.18 -6.06
C ARG A 93 3.94 14.09 -7.02
N ASP A 94 4.91 15.00 -6.88
CA ASP A 94 6.06 15.07 -7.78
C ASP A 94 7.00 13.88 -7.57
N VAL A 95 7.19 13.43 -6.34
CA VAL A 95 7.96 12.21 -6.04
C VAL A 95 7.35 11.01 -6.74
N TYR A 96 6.03 10.85 -6.62
CA TYR A 96 5.32 9.74 -7.24
C TYR A 96 5.36 9.80 -8.77
N ARG A 97 5.28 11.00 -9.35
CA ARG A 97 5.41 11.18 -10.80
C ARG A 97 6.79 10.79 -11.29
N LYS A 98 7.82 11.20 -10.55
CA LYS A 98 9.19 10.86 -10.89
C LYS A 98 9.43 9.35 -10.79
N LEU A 99 8.90 8.74 -9.74
CA LEU A 99 8.97 7.29 -9.55
C LEU A 99 8.23 6.55 -10.66
N ALA A 100 7.03 6.99 -11.03
CA ALA A 100 6.23 6.38 -12.09
C ALA A 100 6.99 6.39 -13.41
N LYS A 101 7.63 7.51 -13.74
CA LYS A 101 8.44 7.64 -14.95
C LYS A 101 9.60 6.64 -14.95
N HIS A 102 10.30 6.53 -13.82
CA HIS A 102 11.41 5.57 -13.69
C HIS A 102 10.95 4.13 -13.85
N LEU A 103 9.81 3.78 -13.25
CA LEU A 103 9.26 2.42 -13.29
C LEU A 103 8.58 2.11 -14.63
N GLY A 104 8.35 3.11 -15.48
CA GLY A 104 7.65 2.93 -16.75
C GLY A 104 6.18 2.61 -16.59
N ILE A 105 5.54 3.12 -15.56
CA ILE A 105 4.12 2.90 -15.29
C ILE A 105 3.35 4.21 -15.27
N ARG A 106 2.03 4.13 -15.40
CA ARG A 106 1.17 5.31 -15.32
C ARG A 106 1.17 5.86 -13.89
N TYR A 107 1.13 7.17 -13.77
CA TYR A 107 1.09 7.83 -12.47
C TYR A 107 -0.02 7.30 -11.57
N ARG A 108 -1.23 7.08 -12.13
CA ARG A 108 -2.38 6.59 -11.37
C ARG A 108 -2.15 5.20 -10.76
N LEU A 109 -1.22 4.41 -11.33
CA LEU A 109 -0.87 3.07 -10.84
C LEU A 109 0.34 3.08 -9.91
N CYS A 110 0.95 4.24 -9.73
CA CYS A 110 2.15 4.38 -8.90
C CYS A 110 1.76 4.58 -7.43
N HIS A 111 1.32 3.49 -6.81
CA HIS A 111 0.99 3.43 -5.39
C HIS A 111 1.68 2.22 -4.78
N ILE A 112 2.38 2.41 -3.67
CA ILE A 112 3.12 1.31 -3.04
C ILE A 112 2.19 0.15 -2.68
N SER A 113 0.94 0.44 -2.32
CA SER A 113 -0.06 -0.60 -2.02
C SER A 113 -0.42 -1.50 -3.21
N LEU A 114 -0.02 -1.12 -4.43
CA LEU A 114 -0.21 -1.90 -5.64
C LEU A 114 1.08 -2.62 -6.09
N PHE A 115 2.20 -2.34 -5.43
CA PHE A 115 3.49 -2.89 -5.85
C PHE A 115 3.69 -4.31 -5.33
N GLY A 116 4.25 -5.18 -6.20
CA GLY A 116 4.84 -6.44 -5.78
C GLY A 116 6.27 -6.20 -5.27
N ILE A 117 6.93 -7.29 -4.86
CA ILE A 117 8.27 -7.20 -4.25
C ILE A 117 9.27 -6.56 -5.21
N ASN A 118 9.30 -6.99 -6.46
CA ASN A 118 10.25 -6.48 -7.46
C ASN A 118 10.12 -4.96 -7.63
N ARG A 119 8.89 -4.47 -7.74
CA ARG A 119 8.63 -3.04 -7.92
C ARG A 119 9.00 -2.25 -6.67
N CYS A 120 8.78 -2.80 -5.48
CA CYS A 120 9.24 -2.19 -4.23
C CYS A 120 10.76 -2.05 -4.20
N GLN A 121 11.49 -3.10 -4.59
CA GLN A 121 12.95 -3.09 -4.62
C GLN A 121 13.48 -2.04 -5.59
N LYS A 122 12.90 -1.97 -6.78
CA LYS A 122 13.28 -0.97 -7.78
C LYS A 122 13.00 0.45 -7.31
N ALA A 123 11.87 0.66 -6.63
CA ALA A 123 11.52 1.96 -6.08
C ALA A 123 12.52 2.40 -5.00
N ILE A 124 12.88 1.50 -4.09
CA ILE A 124 13.83 1.78 -3.02
C ILE A 124 15.19 2.17 -3.61
N GLU A 125 15.70 1.38 -4.56
CA GLU A 125 16.98 1.64 -5.20
C GLU A 125 16.99 3.02 -5.89
N PHE A 126 15.95 3.30 -6.67
CA PHE A 126 15.84 4.57 -7.38
C PHE A 126 15.79 5.75 -6.42
N LEU A 127 14.95 5.69 -5.39
CA LEU A 127 14.76 6.80 -4.46
C LEU A 127 16.01 7.08 -3.63
N LYS A 128 16.72 6.05 -3.20
CA LYS A 128 17.99 6.22 -2.47
C LYS A 128 19.04 6.90 -3.33
N LYS A 129 19.07 6.58 -4.61
CA LYS A 129 20.01 7.18 -5.55
C LYS A 129 19.67 8.63 -5.87
N GLU A 130 18.38 8.92 -6.05
CA GLU A 130 17.93 10.27 -6.41
C GLU A 130 17.90 11.25 -5.23
N PHE A 131 17.67 10.74 -4.01
CA PHE A 131 17.52 11.56 -2.81
C PHE A 131 18.42 11.07 -1.67
N PRO A 132 19.75 11.05 -1.86
CA PRO A 132 20.63 10.46 -0.85
C PRO A 132 20.62 11.18 0.50
N SER A 133 20.25 12.45 0.53
CA SER A 133 20.22 13.24 1.76
C SER A 133 18.99 12.97 2.65
N SER A 134 18.10 12.09 2.23
CA SER A 134 16.89 11.75 2.98
C SER A 134 17.07 10.59 3.97
N TYR A 135 18.26 10.00 4.04
CA TYR A 135 18.52 8.78 4.85
C TYR A 135 19.60 8.98 5.87
#